data_3b2853c5e8b8eeb54cb1a535d5f3d4f1
#
_entry.id   3b2853c5e8b8eeb54cb1a535d5f3d4f1
#
_cell.length_a   1.000
_cell.length_b   1.000
_cell.length_c   1.000
_cell.angle_alpha   90.00
_cell.angle_beta   90.00
_cell.angle_gamma   90.00
#
_symmetry.space_group_name_H-M   'P 1'
#
loop_
_entity.id
_entity.type
_entity.pdbx_description
1 polymer ?
#
loop_
_entity_poly.entity_id
_entity_poly.type
_entity_poly.pdbx_seq_one_letter_code
_entity_poly.pdbx_strand_id
1 'polypeptide(L)'
;MRTVKINTSLSTHLASAAALFARNAYAVEQECTNASSEKLLTEHRSYCIGAVIASAAFLDASINELYLEAIDRNPQTFGVNHQRLARLMEHEWKTIESHPILEKYQRALGLGLKSPFPQGEHVYQAVDALVRLRNALVHYKPEWDTELKVHQHLEERLGTRFAHNPLADPNKAFIPYRCLGHGCAAWSVMTALEFYQKFTERLGLPSRTISDPAGLAVQ
;
A
#
# COMPACT_ATOMS: atom_id res chain seq x y z
N MET A 1 17.50 -28.66 -23.80
CA MET A 1 17.57 -27.21 -23.56
C MET A 1 16.77 -26.90 -22.28
N ARG A 2 17.39 -26.41 -21.20
CA ARG A 2 16.66 -25.98 -20.01
C ARG A 2 16.05 -24.60 -20.33
N THR A 3 14.73 -24.51 -20.38
CA THR A 3 14.04 -23.24 -20.51
C THR A 3 14.22 -22.47 -19.20
N VAL A 4 14.94 -21.36 -19.22
CA VAL A 4 15.06 -20.46 -18.07
C VAL A 4 13.74 -19.71 -17.98
N LYS A 5 12.93 -20.01 -16.95
CA LYS A 5 11.75 -19.19 -16.61
C LYS A 5 12.25 -17.95 -15.89
N ILE A 6 12.03 -16.80 -16.46
CA ILE A 6 12.28 -15.49 -15.82
C ILE A 6 10.97 -15.07 -15.15
N ASN A 7 10.97 -14.97 -13.83
CA ASN A 7 9.84 -14.39 -13.09
C ASN A 7 10.02 -12.87 -13.06
N THR A 8 9.05 -12.13 -13.58
CA THR A 8 9.05 -10.66 -13.54
C THR A 8 8.33 -10.20 -12.27
N SER A 9 9.08 -9.60 -11.33
CA SER A 9 8.54 -9.00 -10.13
C SER A 9 8.21 -7.52 -10.39
N LEU A 10 7.05 -7.06 -9.97
CA LEU A 10 6.60 -5.67 -10.10
C LEU A 10 6.51 -4.95 -8.74
N SER A 11 6.43 -5.68 -7.63
CA SER A 11 6.18 -5.10 -6.31
C SER A 11 7.23 -4.04 -5.92
N THR A 12 8.53 -4.30 -6.17
CA THR A 12 9.60 -3.35 -5.86
C THR A 12 9.48 -2.07 -6.68
N HIS A 13 9.07 -2.16 -7.94
CA HIS A 13 8.82 -0.99 -8.79
C HIS A 13 7.63 -0.18 -8.30
N LEU A 14 6.58 -0.84 -7.81
CA LEU A 14 5.42 -0.17 -7.23
C LEU A 14 5.77 0.57 -5.93
N ALA A 15 6.61 -0.01 -5.07
CA ALA A 15 7.11 0.67 -3.89
C ALA A 15 7.93 1.91 -4.25
N SER A 16 8.84 1.79 -5.22
CA SER A 16 9.65 2.93 -5.71
C SER A 16 8.77 4.00 -6.36
N ALA A 17 7.77 3.62 -7.14
CA ALA A 17 6.81 4.55 -7.74
C ALA A 17 6.00 5.30 -6.67
N ALA A 18 5.53 4.61 -5.64
CA ALA A 18 4.81 5.22 -4.54
C ALA A 18 5.64 6.29 -3.83
N ALA A 19 6.91 5.98 -3.52
CA ALA A 19 7.83 6.92 -2.90
C ALA A 19 8.17 8.11 -3.84
N LEU A 20 8.37 7.86 -5.13
CA LEU A 20 8.57 8.93 -6.11
C LEU A 20 7.39 9.89 -6.15
N PHE A 21 6.17 9.36 -6.17
CA PHE A 21 4.97 10.19 -6.15
C PHE A 21 4.85 11.00 -4.85
N ALA A 22 5.18 10.41 -3.69
CA ALA A 22 5.17 11.13 -2.43
C ALA A 22 6.18 12.29 -2.42
N ARG A 23 7.42 12.09 -2.91
CA ARG A 23 8.42 13.15 -3.06
C ARG A 23 7.97 14.26 -4.00
N ASN A 24 7.38 13.90 -5.13
CA ASN A 24 6.87 14.89 -6.07
C ASN A 24 5.71 15.69 -5.48
N ALA A 25 4.81 15.05 -4.71
CA ALA A 25 3.77 15.76 -3.98
C ALA A 25 4.37 16.76 -2.98
N TYR A 26 5.41 16.37 -2.25
CA TYR A 26 6.13 17.26 -1.34
C TYR A 26 6.74 18.46 -2.07
N ALA A 27 7.49 18.21 -3.16
CA ALA A 27 8.13 19.25 -3.94
C ALA A 27 7.11 20.29 -4.44
N VAL A 28 5.98 19.83 -4.96
CA VAL A 28 4.91 20.72 -5.42
C VAL A 28 4.29 21.50 -4.25
N GLU A 29 4.11 20.89 -3.08
CA GLU A 29 3.62 21.64 -1.90
C GLU A 29 4.56 22.76 -1.48
N GLN A 30 5.89 22.57 -1.60
CA GLN A 30 6.87 23.62 -1.29
C GLN A 30 6.88 24.77 -2.32
N GLU A 31 6.52 24.48 -3.57
CA GLU A 31 6.43 25.49 -4.64
C GLU A 31 5.10 26.23 -4.65
N CYS A 32 4.05 25.65 -4.07
CA CYS A 32 2.70 26.22 -4.06
C CYS A 32 2.60 27.45 -3.15
N THR A 33 2.07 28.50 -3.69
CA THR A 33 1.67 29.72 -2.97
C THR A 33 0.16 29.90 -3.04
N ASN A 34 -0.37 30.88 -2.32
CA ASN A 34 -1.82 31.21 -2.36
C ASN A 34 -2.34 31.60 -3.76
N ALA A 35 -1.44 31.87 -4.72
CA ALA A 35 -1.74 32.21 -6.10
C ALA A 35 -1.40 31.10 -7.10
N SER A 36 -1.23 29.85 -6.63
CA SER A 36 -0.84 28.72 -7.47
C SER A 36 -1.88 28.42 -8.54
N SER A 37 -1.40 28.06 -9.73
CA SER A 37 -2.26 27.74 -10.86
C SER A 37 -3.03 26.44 -10.64
N GLU A 38 -4.24 26.34 -11.21
CA GLU A 38 -5.05 25.13 -11.17
C GLU A 38 -4.29 23.90 -11.73
N LYS A 39 -3.41 24.12 -12.72
CA LYS A 39 -2.53 23.09 -13.27
C LYS A 39 -1.64 22.49 -12.18
N LEU A 40 -0.99 23.32 -11.37
CA LEU A 40 -0.09 22.87 -10.30
C LEU A 40 -0.85 22.12 -9.20
N LEU A 41 -2.04 22.58 -8.84
CA LEU A 41 -2.92 21.90 -7.88
C LEU A 41 -3.40 20.53 -8.41
N THR A 42 -3.65 20.44 -9.70
CA THR A 42 -4.03 19.16 -10.36
C THR A 42 -2.85 18.19 -10.37
N GLU A 43 -1.66 18.67 -10.68
CA GLU A 43 -0.42 17.87 -10.64
C GLU A 43 -0.14 17.34 -9.25
N HIS A 44 -0.19 18.21 -8.23
CA HIS A 44 -0.06 17.82 -6.83
C HIS A 44 -1.03 16.70 -6.44
N ARG A 45 -2.31 16.88 -6.74
CA ARG A 45 -3.35 15.91 -6.44
C ARG A 45 -3.11 14.56 -7.14
N SER A 46 -2.62 14.62 -8.38
CA SER A 46 -2.28 13.42 -9.16
C SER A 46 -1.15 12.63 -8.51
N TYR A 47 -0.13 13.29 -7.99
CA TYR A 47 0.95 12.63 -7.25
C TYR A 47 0.45 12.00 -5.93
N CYS A 48 -0.40 12.69 -5.19
CA CYS A 48 -0.99 12.13 -3.97
C CYS A 48 -1.82 10.87 -4.24
N ILE A 49 -2.68 10.92 -5.25
CA ILE A 49 -3.47 9.75 -5.69
C ILE A 49 -2.55 8.62 -6.15
N GLY A 50 -1.53 8.94 -6.96
CA GLY A 50 -0.54 7.97 -7.44
C GLY A 50 0.18 7.25 -6.31
N ALA A 51 0.61 7.98 -5.26
CA ALA A 51 1.27 7.41 -4.09
C ALA A 51 0.36 6.41 -3.34
N VAL A 52 -0.89 6.78 -3.09
CA VAL A 52 -1.86 5.89 -2.41
C VAL A 52 -2.12 4.62 -3.22
N ILE A 53 -2.38 4.76 -4.52
CA ILE A 53 -2.68 3.63 -5.40
C ILE A 53 -1.47 2.71 -5.51
N ALA A 54 -0.26 3.25 -5.74
CA ALA A 54 0.95 2.47 -5.88
C ALA A 54 1.34 1.76 -4.58
N SER A 55 1.13 2.39 -3.41
CA SER A 55 1.37 1.77 -2.09
C SER A 55 0.47 0.55 -1.85
N ALA A 56 -0.80 0.64 -2.17
CA ALA A 56 -1.72 -0.49 -2.05
C ALA A 56 -1.44 -1.57 -3.11
N ALA A 57 -1.09 -1.18 -4.33
CA ALA A 57 -0.70 -2.09 -5.41
C ALA A 57 0.61 -2.83 -5.08
N PHE A 58 1.57 -2.18 -4.40
CA PHE A 58 2.76 -2.84 -3.86
C PHE A 58 2.39 -4.00 -2.94
N LEU A 59 1.46 -3.79 -2.02
CA LEU A 59 1.01 -4.86 -1.11
C LEU A 59 0.35 -6.02 -1.86
N ASP A 60 -0.55 -5.72 -2.80
CA ASP A 60 -1.22 -6.77 -3.57
C ASP A 60 -0.24 -7.56 -4.44
N ALA A 61 0.66 -6.87 -5.15
CA ALA A 61 1.70 -7.52 -5.93
C ALA A 61 2.63 -8.38 -5.06
N SER A 62 3.07 -7.85 -3.90
CA SER A 62 4.00 -8.56 -3.01
C SER A 62 3.44 -9.87 -2.48
N ILE A 63 2.17 -9.91 -2.09
CA ILE A 63 1.56 -11.14 -1.60
C ILE A 63 1.30 -12.14 -2.74
N ASN A 64 0.88 -11.67 -3.90
CA ASN A 64 0.68 -12.52 -5.08
C ASN A 64 2.01 -13.12 -5.54
N GLU A 65 3.08 -12.32 -5.61
CA GLU A 65 4.42 -12.80 -5.94
C GLU A 65 4.92 -13.83 -4.93
N LEU A 66 4.64 -13.65 -3.63
CA LEU A 66 5.01 -14.61 -2.60
C LEU A 66 4.36 -15.98 -2.83
N TYR A 67 3.06 -16.00 -3.18
CA TYR A 67 2.38 -17.27 -3.51
C TYR A 67 2.93 -17.90 -4.79
N LEU A 68 3.25 -17.11 -5.82
CA LEU A 68 3.87 -17.62 -7.05
C LEU A 68 5.28 -18.15 -6.82
N GLU A 69 6.07 -17.50 -5.97
CA GLU A 69 7.38 -18.03 -5.55
C GLU A 69 7.27 -19.33 -4.75
N ALA A 70 6.18 -19.51 -4.01
CA ALA A 70 5.91 -20.78 -3.34
C ALA A 70 5.63 -21.91 -4.35
N ILE A 71 4.89 -21.64 -5.43
CA ILE A 71 4.64 -22.58 -6.53
C ILE A 71 5.94 -22.94 -7.23
N ASP A 72 6.79 -21.97 -7.51
CA ASP A 72 8.10 -22.18 -8.15
C ASP A 72 9.17 -22.73 -7.16
N ARG A 73 8.81 -22.81 -5.87
CA ARG A 73 9.71 -23.25 -4.77
C ARG A 73 11.03 -22.49 -4.77
N ASN A 74 10.93 -21.17 -4.93
CA ASN A 74 12.10 -20.29 -4.97
C ASN A 74 12.98 -20.48 -3.73
N PRO A 75 14.23 -20.98 -3.88
CA PRO A 75 15.08 -21.31 -2.74
C PRO A 75 15.57 -20.06 -1.98
N GLN A 76 15.55 -18.89 -2.59
CA GLN A 76 15.92 -17.62 -1.94
C GLN A 76 14.85 -17.19 -0.94
N THR A 77 13.57 -17.43 -1.25
CA THR A 77 12.44 -17.09 -0.37
C THR A 77 12.09 -18.27 0.54
N PHE A 78 11.97 -19.47 -0.03
CA PHE A 78 11.58 -20.67 0.69
C PHE A 78 12.78 -21.63 0.81
N GLY A 79 13.73 -21.28 1.68
CA GLY A 79 14.85 -22.16 2.04
C GLY A 79 14.36 -23.47 2.67
N VAL A 80 15.30 -24.34 3.06
CA VAL A 80 15.00 -25.70 3.58
C VAL A 80 13.94 -25.69 4.69
N ASN A 81 13.98 -24.71 5.57
CA ASN A 81 13.06 -24.58 6.72
C ASN A 81 11.63 -24.17 6.32
N HIS A 82 11.41 -23.65 5.12
CA HIS A 82 10.11 -23.12 4.68
C HIS A 82 9.47 -23.98 3.57
N GLN A 83 10.01 -25.15 3.24
CA GLN A 83 9.46 -26.02 2.19
C GLN A 83 8.04 -26.51 2.49
N ARG A 84 7.70 -26.71 3.77
CA ARG A 84 6.33 -27.05 4.18
C ARG A 84 5.38 -25.89 3.89
N LEU A 85 5.78 -24.66 4.24
CA LEU A 85 4.98 -23.46 3.98
C LEU A 85 4.74 -23.26 2.48
N ALA A 86 5.79 -23.40 1.67
CA ALA A 86 5.68 -23.30 0.20
C ALA A 86 4.64 -24.26 -0.37
N ARG A 87 4.65 -25.56 0.06
CA ARG A 87 3.64 -26.54 -0.40
C ARG A 87 2.22 -26.16 0.00
N LEU A 88 2.01 -25.64 1.21
CA LEU A 88 0.69 -25.23 1.67
C LEU A 88 0.20 -24.00 0.89
N MET A 89 1.07 -23.04 0.62
CA MET A 89 0.75 -21.85 -0.18
C MET A 89 0.45 -22.23 -1.64
N GLU A 90 1.24 -23.13 -2.25
CA GLU A 90 1.01 -23.67 -3.60
C GLU A 90 -0.41 -24.27 -3.70
N HIS A 91 -0.79 -25.10 -2.73
CA HIS A 91 -2.09 -25.76 -2.70
C HIS A 91 -3.26 -24.76 -2.56
N GLU A 92 -3.06 -23.72 -1.77
CA GLU A 92 -4.08 -22.74 -1.44
C GLU A 92 -4.28 -21.68 -2.54
N TRP A 93 -3.30 -21.49 -3.44
CA TRP A 93 -3.26 -20.36 -4.38
C TRP A 93 -4.56 -20.18 -5.18
N LYS A 94 -5.05 -21.25 -5.82
CA LYS A 94 -6.26 -21.18 -6.64
C LYS A 94 -7.49 -20.73 -5.88
N THR A 95 -7.53 -20.97 -4.57
CA THR A 95 -8.64 -20.55 -3.71
C THR A 95 -8.51 -19.09 -3.31
N ILE A 96 -7.27 -18.64 -3.04
CA ILE A 96 -7.02 -17.34 -2.41
C ILE A 96 -6.72 -16.22 -3.41
N GLU A 97 -6.37 -16.52 -4.67
CA GLU A 97 -5.90 -15.52 -5.64
C GLU A 97 -6.84 -14.33 -5.84
N SER A 98 -8.16 -14.57 -5.78
CA SER A 98 -9.19 -13.53 -5.94
C SER A 98 -9.62 -12.86 -4.63
N HIS A 99 -9.08 -13.27 -3.49
CA HIS A 99 -9.46 -12.73 -2.19
C HIS A 99 -8.90 -11.32 -1.97
N PRO A 100 -9.51 -10.54 -1.04
CA PRO A 100 -9.01 -9.25 -0.62
C PRO A 100 -7.54 -9.30 -0.16
N ILE A 101 -6.80 -8.21 -0.40
CA ILE A 101 -5.36 -8.12 -0.14
C ILE A 101 -5.02 -8.62 1.28
N LEU A 102 -5.68 -8.07 2.30
CA LEU A 102 -5.35 -8.39 3.70
C LEU A 102 -5.70 -9.83 4.09
N GLU A 103 -6.71 -10.42 3.48
CA GLU A 103 -7.05 -11.82 3.71
C GLU A 103 -5.94 -12.76 3.21
N LYS A 104 -5.33 -12.45 2.06
CA LYS A 104 -4.17 -13.20 1.54
C LYS A 104 -3.01 -13.21 2.54
N TYR A 105 -2.71 -12.05 3.15
CA TYR A 105 -1.68 -11.91 4.17
C TYR A 105 -2.00 -12.71 5.44
N GLN A 106 -3.22 -12.59 5.96
CA GLN A 106 -3.67 -13.32 7.14
C GLN A 106 -3.66 -14.84 6.90
N ARG A 107 -4.06 -15.26 5.71
CA ARG A 107 -4.04 -16.67 5.32
C ARG A 107 -2.62 -17.22 5.26
N ALA A 108 -1.68 -16.49 4.67
CA ALA A 108 -0.29 -16.88 4.61
C ALA A 108 0.31 -17.08 6.01
N LEU A 109 0.00 -16.19 6.97
CA LEU A 109 0.41 -16.37 8.37
C LEU A 109 -0.16 -17.65 8.97
N GLY A 110 -1.44 -17.93 8.78
CA GLY A 110 -2.08 -19.14 9.24
C GLY A 110 -1.44 -20.42 8.68
N LEU A 111 -1.12 -20.45 7.38
CA LEU A 111 -0.40 -21.55 6.74
C LEU A 111 1.00 -21.76 7.34
N GLY A 112 1.67 -20.67 7.73
CA GLY A 112 2.95 -20.67 8.43
C GLY A 112 2.87 -21.02 9.92
N LEU A 113 1.68 -21.35 10.43
CA LEU A 113 1.42 -21.56 11.85
C LEU A 113 1.79 -20.34 12.71
N LYS A 114 1.65 -19.15 12.16
CA LYS A 114 1.86 -17.88 12.84
C LYS A 114 0.54 -17.25 13.22
N SER A 115 0.55 -16.46 14.29
CA SER A 115 -0.62 -15.69 14.70
C SER A 115 -0.94 -14.63 13.64
N PRO A 116 -2.18 -14.54 13.15
CA PRO A 116 -2.63 -13.45 12.31
C PRO A 116 -2.44 -12.10 13.01
N PHE A 117 -2.43 -11.02 12.25
CA PHE A 117 -2.49 -9.68 12.84
C PHE A 117 -3.85 -9.49 13.52
N PRO A 118 -3.90 -9.16 14.82
CA PRO A 118 -5.15 -8.80 15.47
C PRO A 118 -5.75 -7.55 14.82
N GLN A 119 -7.07 -7.51 14.68
CA GLN A 119 -7.76 -6.34 14.09
C GLN A 119 -7.51 -5.04 14.87
N GLY A 120 -7.24 -5.13 16.18
CA GLY A 120 -6.90 -4.00 17.04
C GLY A 120 -5.44 -3.55 16.96
N GLU A 121 -4.56 -4.30 16.27
CA GLU A 121 -3.15 -3.95 16.14
C GLU A 121 -2.98 -2.72 15.26
N HIS A 122 -2.20 -1.74 15.73
CA HIS A 122 -2.00 -0.45 15.04
C HIS A 122 -1.60 -0.62 13.56
N VAL A 123 -0.66 -1.53 13.29
CA VAL A 123 -0.19 -1.80 11.92
C VAL A 123 -1.29 -2.36 11.03
N TYR A 124 -2.13 -3.26 11.57
CA TYR A 124 -3.26 -3.80 10.82
C TYR A 124 -4.33 -2.75 10.56
N GLN A 125 -4.65 -1.92 11.55
CA GLN A 125 -5.60 -0.82 11.39
C GLN A 125 -5.11 0.23 10.39
N ALA A 126 -3.80 0.52 10.36
CA ALA A 126 -3.23 1.46 9.42
C ALA A 126 -3.33 0.94 7.98
N VAL A 127 -2.94 -0.32 7.74
CA VAL A 127 -3.00 -0.90 6.40
C VAL A 127 -4.45 -1.14 5.93
N ASP A 128 -5.40 -1.48 6.82
CA ASP A 128 -6.82 -1.54 6.49
C ASP A 128 -7.34 -0.17 6.04
N ALA A 129 -6.95 0.89 6.74
CA ALA A 129 -7.31 2.25 6.36
C ALA A 129 -6.71 2.66 5.00
N LEU A 130 -5.46 2.26 4.70
CA LEU A 130 -4.83 2.48 3.38
C LEU A 130 -5.60 1.76 2.26
N VAL A 131 -5.94 0.49 2.46
CA VAL A 131 -6.70 -0.29 1.45
C VAL A 131 -8.08 0.32 1.22
N ARG A 132 -8.75 0.79 2.27
CA ARG A 132 -10.05 1.48 2.16
C ARG A 132 -9.93 2.82 1.44
N LEU A 133 -8.88 3.59 1.72
CA LEU A 133 -8.63 4.85 1.01
C LEU A 133 -8.42 4.60 -0.49
N ARG A 134 -7.57 3.62 -0.85
CA ARG A 134 -7.38 3.23 -2.26
C ARG A 134 -8.70 2.83 -2.92
N ASN A 135 -9.51 2.02 -2.24
CA ASN A 135 -10.79 1.59 -2.79
C ASN A 135 -11.75 2.78 -2.99
N ALA A 136 -11.76 3.75 -2.08
CA ALA A 136 -12.56 4.96 -2.22
C ALA A 136 -12.08 5.82 -3.40
N LEU A 137 -10.77 5.87 -3.68
CA LEU A 137 -10.23 6.62 -4.83
C LEU A 137 -10.51 5.91 -6.15
N VAL A 138 -10.36 4.59 -6.22
CA VAL A 138 -10.57 3.80 -7.45
C VAL A 138 -12.05 3.67 -7.79
N HIS A 139 -12.90 3.51 -6.78
CA HIS A 139 -14.36 3.36 -6.93
C HIS A 139 -15.10 4.57 -6.39
N TYR A 140 -14.54 5.77 -6.65
CA TYR A 140 -15.09 7.02 -6.13
C TYR A 140 -16.56 7.19 -6.49
N LYS A 141 -17.37 7.42 -5.46
CA LYS A 141 -18.77 7.74 -5.60
C LYS A 141 -18.97 9.17 -5.11
N PRO A 142 -19.41 10.10 -5.98
CA PRO A 142 -19.71 11.45 -5.54
C PRO A 142 -20.84 11.43 -4.51
N GLU A 143 -20.69 12.21 -3.46
CA GLU A 143 -21.73 12.47 -2.45
C GLU A 143 -22.03 13.97 -2.44
N TRP A 144 -23.26 14.30 -2.13
CA TRP A 144 -23.61 15.71 -1.90
C TRP A 144 -22.95 16.19 -0.62
N ASP A 145 -22.48 17.43 -0.59
CA ASP A 145 -21.83 18.05 0.57
C ASP A 145 -22.70 18.10 1.83
N THR A 146 -24.01 17.95 1.67
CA THR A 146 -25.01 17.84 2.75
C THR A 146 -25.22 16.40 3.27
N GLU A 147 -24.66 15.38 2.61
CA GLU A 147 -24.91 13.96 2.91
C GLU A 147 -23.65 13.08 2.88
N LEU A 148 -22.52 13.59 3.36
CA LEU A 148 -21.19 12.96 3.28
C LEU A 148 -21.01 11.73 4.21
N LYS A 149 -21.88 10.71 4.16
CA LYS A 149 -21.86 9.58 5.09
C LYS A 149 -20.66 8.65 4.89
N VAL A 150 -20.32 8.31 3.64
CA VAL A 150 -19.19 7.41 3.35
C VAL A 150 -17.87 8.12 3.55
N HIS A 151 -17.78 9.38 3.11
CA HIS A 151 -16.56 10.19 3.26
C HIS A 151 -16.29 10.55 4.72
N GLN A 152 -17.32 10.76 5.54
CA GLN A 152 -17.20 10.99 6.98
C GLN A 152 -16.57 9.78 7.68
N HIS A 153 -16.97 8.57 7.35
CA HIS A 153 -16.38 7.34 7.88
C HIS A 153 -14.89 7.21 7.57
N LEU A 154 -14.47 7.68 6.39
CA LEU A 154 -13.05 7.70 6.02
C LEU A 154 -12.30 8.80 6.78
N GLU A 155 -12.90 9.96 6.97
CA GLU A 155 -12.32 11.05 7.78
C GLU A 155 -12.09 10.61 9.24
N GLU A 156 -13.07 9.96 9.87
CA GLU A 156 -12.94 9.41 11.22
C GLU A 156 -11.76 8.43 11.36
N ARG A 157 -11.49 7.64 10.32
CA ARG A 157 -10.41 6.64 10.31
C ARG A 157 -9.04 7.22 9.95
N LEU A 158 -9.00 8.23 9.12
CA LEU A 158 -7.78 8.76 8.50
C LEU A 158 -7.35 10.11 9.05
N GLY A 159 -8.29 10.92 9.52
CA GLY A 159 -8.07 12.34 9.80
C GLY A 159 -6.99 12.66 10.83
N THR A 160 -6.62 11.70 11.68
CA THR A 160 -5.55 11.87 12.68
C THR A 160 -4.27 11.11 12.32
N ARG A 161 -4.20 10.43 11.17
CA ARG A 161 -3.06 9.57 10.82
C ARG A 161 -1.93 10.31 10.10
N PHE A 162 -2.24 11.45 9.50
CA PHE A 162 -1.30 12.26 8.74
C PHE A 162 -1.74 13.73 8.71
N ALA A 163 -0.83 14.62 8.36
CA ALA A 163 -1.14 16.03 8.15
C ALA A 163 -2.04 16.19 6.93
N HIS A 164 -3.09 17.01 7.08
CA HIS A 164 -3.99 17.32 5.98
C HIS A 164 -3.29 18.15 4.90
N ASN A 165 -3.86 18.14 3.71
CA ASN A 165 -3.38 18.93 2.58
C ASN A 165 -3.37 20.44 2.93
N PRO A 166 -2.20 21.08 3.02
CA PRO A 166 -2.11 22.50 3.38
C PRO A 166 -2.64 23.44 2.28
N LEU A 167 -2.79 22.92 1.06
CA LEU A 167 -3.29 23.68 -0.09
C LEU A 167 -4.82 23.64 -0.22
N ALA A 168 -5.50 22.89 0.64
CA ALA A 168 -6.94 22.76 0.63
C ALA A 168 -7.60 23.74 1.61
N ASP A 169 -8.72 24.34 1.18
CA ASP A 169 -9.58 25.09 2.10
C ASP A 169 -10.05 24.13 3.23
N PRO A 170 -9.86 24.51 4.52
CA PRO A 170 -10.28 23.71 5.67
C PRO A 170 -11.77 23.36 5.70
N ASN A 171 -12.61 24.15 5.03
CA ASN A 171 -14.05 23.93 4.96
C ASN A 171 -14.48 22.95 3.84
N LYS A 172 -13.54 22.53 2.98
CA LYS A 172 -13.85 21.56 1.93
C LYS A 172 -13.95 20.14 2.49
N ALA A 173 -14.64 19.27 1.76
CA ALA A 173 -14.76 17.86 2.08
C ALA A 173 -13.37 17.22 2.29
N PHE A 174 -13.31 16.24 3.20
CA PHE A 174 -12.07 15.52 3.48
C PHE A 174 -11.54 14.86 2.20
N ILE A 175 -12.37 14.07 1.53
CA ILE A 175 -12.06 13.54 0.20
C ILE A 175 -12.90 14.31 -0.83
N PRO A 176 -12.29 14.78 -1.91
CA PRO A 176 -10.90 14.59 -2.37
C PRO A 176 -9.96 15.75 -1.98
N TYR A 177 -10.35 16.67 -1.12
CA TYR A 177 -9.59 17.92 -0.95
C TYR A 177 -8.59 17.89 0.19
N ARG A 178 -9.05 17.76 1.46
CA ARG A 178 -8.19 17.86 2.64
C ARG A 178 -7.32 16.62 2.87
N CYS A 179 -7.76 15.46 2.40
CA CYS A 179 -7.02 14.21 2.52
C CYS A 179 -5.79 14.16 1.60
N LEU A 180 -5.95 14.60 0.33
CA LEU A 180 -4.95 14.40 -0.71
C LEU A 180 -3.85 15.46 -0.66
N GLY A 181 -2.93 15.31 0.29
CA GLY A 181 -1.70 16.07 0.45
C GLY A 181 -0.49 15.16 0.60
N HIS A 182 0.71 15.73 0.64
CA HIS A 182 1.96 14.99 0.86
C HIS A 182 1.90 14.14 2.14
N GLY A 183 1.32 14.66 3.24
CA GLY A 183 1.16 13.89 4.47
C GLY A 183 0.46 12.54 4.27
N CYS A 184 -0.61 12.52 3.46
CA CYS A 184 -1.32 11.30 3.08
C CYS A 184 -0.45 10.41 2.18
N ALA A 185 0.25 10.99 1.21
CA ALA A 185 1.12 10.27 0.28
C ALA A 185 2.26 9.57 1.04
N ALA A 186 2.97 10.30 1.88
CA ALA A 186 4.06 9.76 2.72
C ALA A 186 3.56 8.68 3.69
N TRP A 187 2.44 8.94 4.38
CA TRP A 187 1.83 7.96 5.27
C TRP A 187 1.46 6.67 4.53
N SER A 188 0.95 6.76 3.32
CA SER A 188 0.58 5.57 2.53
C SER A 188 1.79 4.69 2.22
N VAL A 189 2.91 5.30 1.82
CA VAL A 189 4.18 4.59 1.56
C VAL A 189 4.70 3.93 2.84
N MET A 190 4.82 4.70 3.92
CA MET A 190 5.33 4.21 5.20
C MET A 190 4.49 3.07 5.75
N THR A 191 3.15 3.20 5.70
CA THR A 191 2.21 2.18 6.15
C THR A 191 2.37 0.87 5.38
N ALA A 192 2.49 0.95 4.06
CA ALA A 192 2.63 -0.25 3.22
C ALA A 192 3.96 -0.96 3.48
N LEU A 193 5.06 -0.21 3.58
CA LEU A 193 6.38 -0.77 3.86
C LEU A 193 6.46 -1.39 5.26
N GLU A 194 5.98 -0.69 6.28
CA GLU A 194 5.97 -1.19 7.67
C GLU A 194 5.15 -2.47 7.79
N PHE A 195 3.94 -2.51 7.20
CA PHE A 195 3.11 -3.70 7.22
C PHE A 195 3.79 -4.89 6.55
N TYR A 196 4.37 -4.68 5.36
CA TYR A 196 5.08 -5.73 4.63
C TYR A 196 6.29 -6.26 5.40
N GLN A 197 7.08 -5.36 6.01
CA GLN A 197 8.22 -5.75 6.85
C GLN A 197 7.75 -6.60 8.03
N LYS A 198 6.76 -6.13 8.79
CA LYS A 198 6.23 -6.88 9.95
C LYS A 198 5.61 -8.22 9.55
N PHE A 199 5.01 -8.30 8.38
CA PHE A 199 4.50 -9.55 7.84
C PHE A 199 5.62 -10.55 7.57
N THR A 200 6.67 -10.14 6.86
CA THR A 200 7.81 -11.02 6.54
C THR A 200 8.55 -11.48 7.79
N GLU A 201 8.79 -10.57 8.74
CA GLU A 201 9.37 -10.89 10.06
C GLU A 201 8.51 -11.91 10.81
N ARG A 202 7.20 -11.71 10.88
CA ARG A 202 6.27 -12.61 11.57
C ARG A 202 6.21 -13.99 10.91
N LEU A 203 6.26 -14.03 9.58
CA LEU A 203 6.27 -15.28 8.83
C LEU A 203 7.64 -15.99 8.91
N GLY A 204 8.71 -15.27 9.26
CA GLY A 204 10.08 -15.77 9.35
C GLY A 204 10.74 -15.91 7.99
N LEU A 205 10.27 -15.21 6.98
CA LEU A 205 10.85 -15.17 5.64
C LEU A 205 11.86 -14.02 5.52
N PRO A 206 12.87 -14.17 4.64
CA PRO A 206 13.77 -13.08 4.36
C PRO A 206 12.97 -11.88 3.81
N SER A 207 13.28 -10.68 4.32
CA SER A 207 12.74 -9.45 3.75
C SER A 207 13.26 -9.29 2.32
N ARG A 208 12.39 -8.96 1.37
CA ARG A 208 12.84 -8.62 0.02
C ARG A 208 13.69 -7.36 0.08
N THR A 209 14.88 -7.44 -0.44
CA THR A 209 15.71 -6.26 -0.61
C THR A 209 15.08 -5.38 -1.67
N ILE A 210 14.53 -4.25 -1.27
CA ILE A 210 14.19 -3.19 -2.22
C ILE A 210 15.53 -2.60 -2.64
N SER A 211 15.83 -2.69 -3.93
CA SER A 211 17.15 -2.43 -4.49
C SER A 211 17.64 -0.98 -4.37
N ASP A 212 16.77 -0.07 -3.93
CA ASP A 212 17.09 1.34 -3.69
C ASP A 212 16.39 1.85 -2.41
N PRO A 213 16.99 1.64 -1.21
CA PRO A 213 16.44 2.18 0.02
C PRO A 213 16.35 3.71 0.03
N ALA A 214 17.27 4.41 -0.65
CA ALA A 214 17.23 5.86 -0.77
C ALA A 214 16.05 6.32 -1.65
N GLY A 215 15.69 5.53 -2.65
CA GLY A 215 14.51 5.76 -3.49
C GLY A 215 13.18 5.60 -2.76
N LEU A 216 13.17 5.04 -1.54
CA LEU A 216 11.99 4.93 -0.69
C LEU A 216 11.81 6.11 0.28
N ALA A 217 12.75 7.04 0.35
CA ALA A 217 12.57 8.28 1.09
C ALA A 217 11.32 9.02 0.56
N VAL A 218 10.58 9.66 1.45
CA VAL A 218 9.31 10.34 1.11
C VAL A 218 9.37 11.85 1.29
N GLN A 219 10.56 12.37 1.63
CA GLN A 219 10.90 13.79 1.70
C GLN A 219 12.11 14.08 0.81
#